data_db514d31572709e66f54d53098c51d4f
#
_entry.id   db514d31572709e66f54d53098c51d4f
#
_cell.length_a   1.000
_cell.length_b   1.000
_cell.length_c   1.000
_cell.angle_alpha   90.00
_cell.angle_beta   90.00
_cell.angle_gamma   90.00
#
_symmetry.space_group_name_H-M   'P 1'
#
loop_
_entity.id
_entity.type
_entity.pdbx_description
1 polymer ?
#
loop_
_entity_poly.entity_id
_entity_poly.type
_entity_poly.pdbx_seq_one_letter_code
_entity_poly.pdbx_strand_id
1 'polypeptide(L)'
;MTFSILRGRWPVFALAAVAAFINADSALAQKRAKQTPPAAQPRLDPNVRTNVERMLAEGMQIFRYDTFGSEDFWGGQVKLHQAIQGQKFGGVGDGVSPKQALELGLKVDMEAVPKDVAAAVKAGKVDLNDPANTLLLLKANAVVGVTGFFNPDGKSLKAIGIQCALCHSTVDNAFMPGIGRRLDGWPNRDLDIGAIVASAPDLSAFTKTLETDEATVKKVLTSWGPGKFDAELNLDGKAFRPDGKPAATLNPAAFGLAGVNNHTWTGSWGTVSYWNAYVGNLEMHGKGRFYDPRLDDAEKYPIAARTKQGDKKDDEDRITAKLPALHFYQLSLPTPKPPAGAFDARAAANGEKVFAGKARCAGCHVPPLFTEPGWNLHKAEEIGIDDFQAKRSPDGRYRTAPLRALWDTKQIHKGGFYHDGRFATLNDVVDHYDRHFTLSLSDQEKRELIEYLKSL
;
A
#
# COMPACT_ATOMS: atom_id res chain seq x y z
N MET A 1 32.92 71.17 5.98
CA MET A 1 33.79 70.34 5.15
C MET A 1 32.88 69.65 4.14
N THR A 2 32.93 70.15 2.94
CA THR A 2 32.09 69.80 1.79
C THR A 2 32.76 68.68 0.98
N PHE A 3 32.12 67.53 0.75
CA PHE A 3 32.60 66.58 -0.20
C PHE A 3 31.63 66.47 -1.40
N SER A 4 32.22 66.80 -2.54
CA SER A 4 31.61 66.87 -3.87
C SER A 4 31.32 65.47 -4.46
N ILE A 5 30.13 65.27 -5.04
CA ILE A 5 29.71 64.05 -5.74
C ILE A 5 30.14 64.17 -7.21
N LEU A 6 31.07 63.32 -7.65
CA LEU A 6 31.42 63.14 -9.03
C LEU A 6 30.46 62.10 -9.68
N ARG A 7 29.62 62.60 -10.61
CA ARG A 7 28.81 61.76 -11.52
C ARG A 7 29.69 61.25 -12.68
N GLY A 8 30.00 59.95 -12.66
CA GLY A 8 30.61 59.26 -13.80
C GLY A 8 29.53 58.72 -14.74
N ARG A 9 29.53 59.16 -16.00
CA ARG A 9 28.75 58.61 -17.11
C ARG A 9 29.37 57.28 -17.55
N TRP A 10 28.58 56.19 -17.50
CA TRP A 10 28.93 54.90 -18.06
C TRP A 10 28.42 54.82 -19.50
N PRO A 11 29.15 54.30 -20.49
CA PRO A 11 28.72 54.23 -21.88
C PRO A 11 27.77 53.05 -22.13
N VAL A 12 26.77 53.30 -22.99
CA VAL A 12 25.65 52.44 -23.36
C VAL A 12 26.06 51.21 -24.19
N PHE A 13 27.35 50.88 -24.34
CA PHE A 13 27.79 49.79 -25.22
C PHE A 13 27.92 48.41 -24.55
N ALA A 14 27.62 48.24 -23.27
CA ALA A 14 27.79 46.97 -22.55
C ALA A 14 26.56 46.04 -22.60
N LEU A 15 25.37 46.48 -23.06
CA LEU A 15 24.14 45.66 -23.03
C LEU A 15 23.93 44.80 -24.27
N ALA A 16 24.60 45.10 -25.41
CA ALA A 16 24.45 44.29 -26.63
C ALA A 16 25.28 43.00 -26.64
N ALA A 17 26.37 42.93 -25.87
CA ALA A 17 27.26 41.74 -25.82
C ALA A 17 26.72 40.61 -24.92
N VAL A 18 25.94 40.93 -23.89
CA VAL A 18 25.40 39.94 -22.96
C VAL A 18 24.22 39.12 -23.61
N ALA A 19 23.41 39.76 -24.45
CA ALA A 19 22.33 39.11 -25.14
C ALA A 19 22.79 38.10 -26.21
N ALA A 20 23.98 38.31 -26.79
CA ALA A 20 24.54 37.39 -27.79
C ALA A 20 25.14 36.11 -27.18
N PHE A 21 25.67 36.18 -25.94
CA PHE A 21 26.19 35.00 -25.23
C PHE A 21 25.09 34.09 -24.68
N ILE A 22 23.96 34.63 -24.23
CA ILE A 22 22.82 33.82 -23.72
C ILE A 22 22.17 33.01 -24.84
N ASN A 23 22.10 33.58 -26.07
CA ASN A 23 21.54 32.85 -27.21
C ASN A 23 22.49 31.80 -27.83
N ALA A 24 23.81 31.96 -27.67
CA ALA A 24 24.77 30.98 -28.15
C ALA A 24 24.83 29.72 -27.24
N ASP A 25 24.72 29.90 -25.92
CA ASP A 25 24.70 28.79 -24.97
C ASP A 25 23.40 27.96 -25.05
N SER A 26 22.26 28.58 -25.29
CA SER A 26 21.00 27.86 -25.49
C SER A 26 20.96 27.08 -26.80
N ALA A 27 21.58 27.57 -27.88
CA ALA A 27 21.68 26.86 -29.14
C ALA A 27 22.68 25.67 -29.06
N LEU A 28 23.76 25.82 -28.28
CA LEU A 28 24.73 24.74 -28.00
C LEU A 28 24.14 23.67 -27.07
N ALA A 29 23.34 24.05 -26.07
CA ALA A 29 22.63 23.15 -25.19
C ALA A 29 21.56 22.33 -25.94
N GLN A 30 20.80 22.98 -26.84
CA GLN A 30 19.81 22.28 -27.71
C GLN A 30 20.49 21.36 -28.76
N LYS A 31 21.66 21.68 -29.28
CA LYS A 31 22.42 20.78 -30.17
C LYS A 31 23.03 19.60 -29.42
N ARG A 32 23.47 19.75 -28.16
CA ARG A 32 23.94 18.64 -27.32
C ARG A 32 22.83 17.70 -26.92
N ALA A 33 21.61 18.20 -26.65
CA ALA A 33 20.47 17.35 -26.32
C ALA A 33 20.02 16.44 -27.48
N LYS A 34 20.38 16.76 -28.74
CA LYS A 34 20.02 15.97 -29.93
C LYS A 34 21.03 14.90 -30.34
N GLN A 35 22.17 14.75 -29.64
CA GLN A 35 23.26 13.85 -30.04
C GLN A 35 23.79 12.97 -28.90
N THR A 36 23.01 12.72 -27.85
CA THR A 36 23.43 11.68 -26.89
C THR A 36 23.07 10.32 -27.50
N PRO A 37 24.06 9.47 -27.88
CA PRO A 37 23.75 8.08 -28.21
C PRO A 37 23.03 7.44 -27.03
N PRO A 38 22.12 6.49 -27.27
CA PRO A 38 21.53 5.75 -26.16
C PRO A 38 22.70 5.21 -25.32
N ALA A 39 22.77 5.65 -24.06
CA ALA A 39 23.81 5.20 -23.15
C ALA A 39 23.78 3.67 -23.17
N ALA A 40 24.90 3.06 -23.52
CA ALA A 40 25.06 1.62 -23.38
C ALA A 40 24.63 1.29 -21.93
N GLN A 41 23.68 0.37 -21.77
CA GLN A 41 23.25 -0.02 -20.43
C GLN A 41 24.50 -0.37 -19.62
N PRO A 42 24.74 0.28 -18.49
CA PRO A 42 25.93 0.00 -17.70
C PRO A 42 25.92 -1.49 -17.37
N ARG A 43 27.01 -2.19 -17.76
CA ARG A 43 27.18 -3.58 -17.36
C ARG A 43 27.37 -3.59 -15.85
N LEU A 44 26.40 -4.12 -15.12
CA LEU A 44 26.55 -4.33 -13.70
C LEU A 44 27.74 -5.24 -13.42
N ASP A 45 28.51 -4.91 -12.39
CA ASP A 45 29.51 -5.82 -11.84
C ASP A 45 28.85 -7.19 -11.58
N PRO A 46 29.51 -8.32 -11.92
CA PRO A 46 28.94 -9.65 -11.73
C PRO A 46 28.47 -9.92 -10.29
N ASN A 47 29.22 -9.45 -9.29
CA ASN A 47 28.85 -9.62 -7.89
C ASN A 47 27.58 -8.82 -7.54
N VAL A 48 27.47 -7.59 -8.07
CA VAL A 48 26.26 -6.76 -7.90
C VAL A 48 25.06 -7.46 -8.54
N ARG A 49 25.22 -7.98 -9.76
CA ARG A 49 24.14 -8.71 -10.46
C ARG A 49 23.68 -9.92 -9.67
N THR A 50 24.60 -10.78 -9.25
CA THR A 50 24.30 -11.99 -8.47
C THR A 50 23.57 -11.64 -7.17
N ASN A 51 24.03 -10.59 -6.47
CA ASN A 51 23.36 -10.14 -5.26
C ASN A 51 21.94 -9.63 -5.53
N VAL A 52 21.75 -8.84 -6.59
CA VAL A 52 20.40 -8.32 -6.99
C VAL A 52 19.46 -9.48 -7.29
N GLU A 53 19.90 -10.44 -8.14
CA GLU A 53 19.08 -11.60 -8.52
C GLU A 53 18.69 -12.45 -7.30
N ARG A 54 19.64 -12.70 -6.41
CA ARG A 54 19.37 -13.42 -5.14
C ARG A 54 18.37 -12.67 -4.26
N MET A 55 18.59 -11.37 -4.01
CA MET A 55 17.73 -10.57 -3.14
C MET A 55 16.30 -10.44 -3.70
N LEU A 56 16.15 -10.33 -5.02
CA LEU A 56 14.83 -10.32 -5.67
C LEU A 56 14.11 -11.65 -5.52
N ALA A 57 14.81 -12.77 -5.75
CA ALA A 57 14.21 -14.10 -5.65
C ALA A 57 13.80 -14.43 -4.21
N GLU A 58 14.70 -14.21 -3.24
CA GLU A 58 14.42 -14.41 -1.81
C GLU A 58 13.30 -13.49 -1.33
N GLY A 59 13.35 -12.20 -1.67
CA GLY A 59 12.35 -11.22 -1.25
C GLY A 59 10.96 -11.51 -1.83
N MET A 60 10.89 -11.97 -3.07
CA MET A 60 9.63 -12.42 -3.68
C MET A 60 9.05 -13.62 -2.94
N GLN A 61 9.88 -14.62 -2.60
CA GLN A 61 9.43 -15.79 -1.83
C GLN A 61 8.91 -15.38 -0.44
N ILE A 62 9.62 -14.50 0.25
CA ILE A 62 9.21 -13.97 1.56
C ILE A 62 7.88 -13.22 1.42
N PHE A 63 7.77 -12.28 0.47
CA PHE A 63 6.57 -11.48 0.28
C PHE A 63 5.32 -12.33 -0.04
N ARG A 64 5.51 -13.36 -0.86
CA ARG A 64 4.41 -14.20 -1.37
C ARG A 64 4.02 -15.35 -0.46
N TYR A 65 4.96 -15.90 0.34
CA TYR A 65 4.72 -17.19 0.98
C TYR A 65 5.18 -17.29 2.45
N ASP A 66 5.91 -16.29 2.96
CA ASP A 66 6.40 -16.37 4.34
C ASP A 66 5.34 -15.87 5.33
N THR A 67 5.05 -16.68 6.33
CA THR A 67 4.07 -16.36 7.38
C THR A 67 4.72 -15.77 8.63
N PHE A 68 6.05 -15.74 8.69
CA PHE A 68 6.83 -15.28 9.85
C PHE A 68 6.46 -15.98 11.18
N GLY A 69 5.84 -17.17 11.11
CA GLY A 69 5.36 -17.89 12.29
C GLY A 69 3.97 -17.45 12.76
N SER A 70 3.23 -16.67 11.95
CA SER A 70 1.89 -16.18 12.28
C SER A 70 0.84 -17.29 12.38
N GLU A 71 1.14 -18.49 11.89
CA GLU A 71 0.29 -19.67 12.03
C GLU A 71 0.00 -20.05 13.50
N ASP A 72 0.88 -19.71 14.43
CA ASP A 72 0.65 -19.94 15.87
C ASP A 72 -0.45 -19.03 16.42
N PHE A 73 -0.63 -17.85 15.86
CA PHE A 73 -1.72 -16.95 16.23
C PHE A 73 -2.99 -17.30 15.47
N TRP A 74 -2.96 -17.26 14.13
CA TRP A 74 -4.16 -17.43 13.31
C TRP A 74 -4.72 -18.85 13.33
N GLY A 75 -3.84 -19.85 13.43
CA GLY A 75 -4.21 -21.26 13.58
C GLY A 75 -4.32 -21.68 15.05
N GLY A 76 -3.35 -21.31 15.88
CA GLY A 76 -3.27 -21.77 17.27
C GLY A 76 -4.24 -21.06 18.22
N GLN A 77 -4.22 -19.72 18.25
CA GLN A 77 -5.05 -18.94 19.18
C GLN A 77 -6.46 -18.68 18.65
N VAL A 78 -6.58 -18.05 17.46
CA VAL A 78 -7.88 -17.64 16.88
C VAL A 78 -8.62 -18.81 16.20
N LYS A 79 -7.91 -19.91 15.88
CA LYS A 79 -8.43 -21.14 15.29
C LYS A 79 -9.16 -20.93 13.94
N LEU A 80 -8.75 -19.91 13.17
CA LEU A 80 -9.43 -19.54 11.92
C LEU A 80 -9.47 -20.68 10.91
N HIS A 81 -8.44 -21.57 10.89
CA HIS A 81 -8.40 -22.77 10.06
C HIS A 81 -9.61 -23.70 10.28
N GLN A 82 -10.18 -23.73 11.51
CA GLN A 82 -11.35 -24.58 11.80
C GLN A 82 -12.61 -24.07 11.11
N ALA A 83 -12.81 -22.73 11.03
CA ALA A 83 -13.90 -22.14 10.28
C ALA A 83 -13.73 -22.36 8.77
N ILE A 84 -12.47 -22.30 8.26
CA ILE A 84 -12.17 -22.51 6.84
C ILE A 84 -12.50 -23.94 6.41
N GLN A 85 -12.06 -24.96 7.17
CA GLN A 85 -12.23 -26.35 6.77
C GLN A 85 -13.63 -26.91 7.05
N GLY A 86 -14.37 -26.36 8.04
CA GLY A 86 -15.70 -26.82 8.41
C GLY A 86 -15.74 -28.22 9.09
N GLN A 87 -16.91 -28.59 9.60
CA GLN A 87 -17.12 -29.83 10.34
C GLN A 87 -16.76 -31.08 9.54
N LYS A 88 -17.04 -31.09 8.22
CA LYS A 88 -16.72 -32.20 7.32
C LYS A 88 -15.24 -32.60 7.33
N PHE A 89 -14.33 -31.65 7.61
CA PHE A 89 -12.89 -31.84 7.64
C PHE A 89 -12.29 -31.64 9.06
N GLY A 90 -13.11 -31.78 10.10
CA GLY A 90 -12.65 -31.72 11.49
C GLY A 90 -12.56 -30.29 12.07
N GLY A 91 -13.18 -29.30 11.44
CA GLY A 91 -13.33 -27.93 11.94
C GLY A 91 -14.72 -27.65 12.52
N VAL A 92 -15.19 -26.42 12.34
CA VAL A 92 -16.48 -25.92 12.82
C VAL A 92 -17.29 -25.26 11.71
N GLY A 93 -18.62 -25.31 11.80
CA GLY A 93 -19.55 -24.76 10.78
C GLY A 93 -19.45 -25.47 9.43
N ASP A 94 -19.93 -24.83 8.38
CA ASP A 94 -20.08 -25.42 7.05
C ASP A 94 -18.74 -25.42 6.26
N GLY A 95 -17.73 -24.68 6.74
CA GLY A 95 -16.50 -24.42 5.99
C GLY A 95 -16.65 -23.26 5.01
N VAL A 96 -15.53 -22.81 4.44
CA VAL A 96 -15.50 -21.70 3.48
C VAL A 96 -15.29 -22.25 2.08
N SER A 97 -16.27 -22.08 1.19
CA SER A 97 -16.17 -22.44 -0.22
C SER A 97 -15.30 -21.43 -1.00
N PRO A 98 -14.75 -21.81 -2.18
CA PRO A 98 -14.02 -20.86 -3.04
C PRO A 98 -14.87 -19.63 -3.39
N LYS A 99 -16.16 -19.78 -3.62
CA LYS A 99 -17.06 -18.67 -3.90
C LYS A 99 -17.14 -17.69 -2.74
N GLN A 100 -17.36 -18.17 -1.52
CA GLN A 100 -17.37 -17.32 -0.32
C GLN A 100 -16.03 -16.64 -0.08
N ALA A 101 -14.91 -17.37 -0.30
CA ALA A 101 -13.56 -16.78 -0.20
C ALA A 101 -13.36 -15.63 -1.19
N LEU A 102 -13.81 -15.78 -2.44
CA LEU A 102 -13.78 -14.72 -3.45
C LEU A 102 -14.68 -13.53 -3.11
N GLU A 103 -15.87 -13.79 -2.55
CA GLU A 103 -16.80 -12.75 -2.07
C GLU A 103 -16.21 -11.94 -0.90
N LEU A 104 -15.40 -12.57 -0.06
CA LEU A 104 -14.60 -11.90 1.00
C LEU A 104 -13.34 -11.22 0.44
N GLY A 105 -13.15 -11.23 -0.87
CA GLY A 105 -12.06 -10.54 -1.55
C GLY A 105 -10.73 -11.29 -1.58
N LEU A 106 -10.67 -12.56 -1.16
CA LEU A 106 -9.50 -13.40 -1.38
C LEU A 106 -9.27 -13.60 -2.89
N LYS A 107 -8.03 -13.88 -3.27
CA LYS A 107 -7.62 -14.03 -4.67
C LYS A 107 -6.99 -15.39 -4.91
N VAL A 108 -7.12 -15.88 -6.15
CA VAL A 108 -6.49 -17.13 -6.59
C VAL A 108 -5.47 -16.86 -7.68
N ASP A 109 -4.23 -17.25 -7.42
CA ASP A 109 -3.13 -17.20 -8.36
C ASP A 109 -3.16 -18.41 -9.30
N MET A 110 -3.54 -18.18 -10.54
CA MET A 110 -3.63 -19.24 -11.54
C MET A 110 -2.29 -19.88 -11.92
N GLU A 111 -1.18 -19.17 -11.68
CA GLU A 111 0.16 -19.75 -11.94
C GLU A 111 0.54 -20.82 -10.89
N ALA A 112 -0.05 -20.75 -9.69
CA ALA A 112 0.13 -21.74 -8.63
C ALA A 112 -0.86 -22.93 -8.72
N VAL A 113 -1.95 -22.78 -9.47
CA VAL A 113 -2.94 -23.88 -9.63
C VAL A 113 -2.39 -24.98 -10.54
N PRO A 114 -2.43 -26.27 -10.12
CA PRO A 114 -2.04 -27.37 -10.99
C PRO A 114 -2.79 -27.35 -12.34
N LYS A 115 -2.11 -27.69 -13.45
CA LYS A 115 -2.64 -27.53 -14.81
C LYS A 115 -3.94 -28.29 -15.06
N ASP A 116 -4.07 -29.48 -14.49
CA ASP A 116 -5.28 -30.32 -14.55
C ASP A 116 -6.45 -29.68 -13.79
N VAL A 117 -6.20 -29.12 -12.60
CA VAL A 117 -7.20 -28.37 -11.83
C VAL A 117 -7.60 -27.10 -12.57
N ALA A 118 -6.64 -26.35 -13.13
CA ALA A 118 -6.91 -25.16 -13.93
C ALA A 118 -7.78 -25.48 -15.16
N ALA A 119 -7.51 -26.60 -15.85
CA ALA A 119 -8.32 -27.08 -16.95
C ALA A 119 -9.73 -27.45 -16.50
N ALA A 120 -9.88 -28.11 -15.35
CA ALA A 120 -11.18 -28.49 -14.78
C ALA A 120 -12.01 -27.25 -14.38
N VAL A 121 -11.36 -26.22 -13.80
CA VAL A 121 -12.02 -24.92 -13.49
C VAL A 121 -12.50 -24.25 -14.78
N LYS A 122 -11.65 -24.19 -15.83
CA LYS A 122 -12.03 -23.66 -17.14
C LYS A 122 -13.21 -24.38 -17.77
N ALA A 123 -13.29 -25.70 -17.57
CA ALA A 123 -14.38 -26.53 -18.09
C ALA A 123 -15.66 -26.48 -17.23
N GLY A 124 -15.69 -25.65 -16.16
CA GLY A 124 -16.82 -25.58 -15.23
C GLY A 124 -17.07 -26.86 -14.43
N LYS A 125 -16.03 -27.72 -14.30
CA LYS A 125 -16.12 -29.01 -13.62
C LYS A 125 -15.77 -28.94 -12.12
N VAL A 126 -15.31 -27.80 -11.64
CA VAL A 126 -14.99 -27.56 -10.21
C VAL A 126 -16.17 -26.83 -9.57
N ASP A 127 -16.77 -27.46 -8.56
CA ASP A 127 -17.82 -26.79 -7.79
C ASP A 127 -17.22 -25.74 -6.85
N LEU A 128 -17.48 -24.48 -7.16
CA LEU A 128 -17.00 -23.36 -6.35
C LEU A 128 -17.77 -23.20 -5.02
N ASN A 129 -18.84 -23.98 -4.79
CA ASN A 129 -19.57 -23.99 -3.52
C ASN A 129 -19.09 -25.09 -2.56
N ASP A 130 -18.21 -26.01 -2.98
CA ASP A 130 -17.68 -27.06 -2.10
C ASP A 130 -16.42 -26.58 -1.37
N PRO A 131 -16.42 -26.50 -0.01
CA PRO A 131 -15.25 -26.15 0.79
C PRO A 131 -14.02 -27.05 0.57
N ALA A 132 -14.21 -28.31 0.10
CA ALA A 132 -13.10 -29.17 -0.26
C ALA A 132 -12.17 -28.54 -1.31
N ASN A 133 -12.70 -27.75 -2.23
CA ASN A 133 -11.93 -27.06 -3.25
C ASN A 133 -11.12 -25.90 -2.70
N THR A 134 -11.55 -25.26 -1.60
CA THR A 134 -10.74 -24.29 -0.86
C THR A 134 -9.50 -24.95 -0.24
N LEU A 135 -9.66 -26.14 0.35
CA LEU A 135 -8.52 -26.90 0.90
C LEU A 135 -7.52 -27.31 -0.20
N LEU A 136 -8.01 -27.70 -1.39
CA LEU A 136 -7.16 -27.99 -2.55
C LEU A 136 -6.36 -26.75 -2.99
N LEU A 137 -7.00 -25.58 -3.07
CA LEU A 137 -6.33 -24.34 -3.42
C LEU A 137 -5.29 -23.91 -2.39
N LEU A 138 -5.59 -24.06 -1.08
CA LEU A 138 -4.62 -23.83 0.01
C LEU A 138 -3.44 -24.79 -0.07
N LYS A 139 -3.68 -26.08 -0.37
CA LYS A 139 -2.63 -27.09 -0.54
C LYS A 139 -1.71 -26.79 -1.72
N ALA A 140 -2.25 -26.19 -2.78
CA ALA A 140 -1.49 -25.73 -3.93
C ALA A 140 -0.77 -24.39 -3.72
N ASN A 141 -0.90 -23.74 -2.55
CA ASN A 141 -0.46 -22.36 -2.30
C ASN A 141 -1.03 -21.36 -3.34
N ALA A 142 -2.22 -21.62 -3.88
CA ALA A 142 -2.86 -20.80 -4.88
C ALA A 142 -3.72 -19.68 -4.29
N VAL A 143 -4.07 -19.74 -3.00
CA VAL A 143 -4.76 -18.64 -2.33
C VAL A 143 -3.75 -17.54 -1.99
N VAL A 144 -3.90 -16.38 -2.62
CA VAL A 144 -2.97 -15.26 -2.45
C VAL A 144 -2.98 -14.77 -1.00
N GLY A 145 -1.80 -14.79 -0.38
CA GLY A 145 -1.61 -14.24 0.95
C GLY A 145 -1.98 -15.17 2.12
N VAL A 146 -2.33 -16.44 1.84
CA VAL A 146 -2.65 -17.42 2.89
C VAL A 146 -1.92 -18.73 2.63
N THR A 147 -1.18 -19.23 3.63
CA THR A 147 -0.59 -20.57 3.63
C THR A 147 -1.39 -21.49 4.54
N GLY A 148 -1.83 -22.64 3.99
CA GLY A 148 -2.42 -23.74 4.76
C GLY A 148 -1.35 -24.72 5.26
N PHE A 149 -1.31 -24.96 6.56
CA PHE A 149 -0.51 -26.02 7.17
C PHE A 149 -1.42 -27.21 7.41
N PHE A 150 -1.09 -28.34 6.80
CA PHE A 150 -1.92 -29.55 6.86
C PHE A 150 -1.41 -30.53 7.90
N ASN A 151 -2.32 -31.34 8.43
CA ASN A 151 -2.01 -32.50 9.22
C ASN A 151 -1.33 -33.58 8.35
N PRO A 152 -0.68 -34.62 8.94
CA PRO A 152 -0.03 -35.68 8.18
C PRO A 152 -0.94 -36.44 7.21
N ASP A 153 -2.25 -36.42 7.43
CA ASP A 153 -3.26 -36.98 6.52
C ASP A 153 -3.36 -36.23 5.19
N GLY A 154 -2.83 -35.00 5.13
CA GLY A 154 -2.88 -34.12 3.97
C GLY A 154 -4.29 -33.67 3.56
N LYS A 155 -5.29 -33.87 4.42
CA LYS A 155 -6.72 -33.58 4.16
C LYS A 155 -7.29 -32.51 5.07
N SER A 156 -6.84 -32.45 6.31
CA SER A 156 -7.29 -31.47 7.29
C SER A 156 -6.21 -30.42 7.59
N LEU A 157 -6.65 -29.20 7.87
CA LEU A 157 -5.75 -28.10 8.26
C LEU A 157 -5.35 -28.25 9.74
N LYS A 158 -4.07 -28.11 9.99
CA LYS A 158 -3.51 -27.91 11.34
C LYS A 158 -3.54 -26.45 11.73
N ALA A 159 -3.24 -25.57 10.80
CA ALA A 159 -3.20 -24.11 10.99
C ALA A 159 -3.29 -23.39 9.64
N ILE A 160 -3.45 -22.07 9.70
CA ILE A 160 -3.19 -21.15 8.58
C ILE A 160 -2.27 -20.05 9.06
N GLY A 161 -1.46 -19.51 8.14
CA GLY A 161 -0.68 -18.30 8.34
C GLY A 161 -0.95 -17.30 7.24
N ILE A 162 -0.74 -16.01 7.52
CA ILE A 162 -0.94 -14.92 6.58
C ILE A 162 0.39 -14.35 6.09
N GLN A 163 0.38 -13.72 4.91
CA GLN A 163 1.55 -13.21 4.20
C GLN A 163 1.34 -11.75 3.81
N CYS A 164 2.41 -11.01 3.49
CA CYS A 164 2.34 -9.63 2.99
C CYS A 164 1.43 -9.52 1.75
N ALA A 165 1.43 -10.55 0.91
CA ALA A 165 0.62 -10.62 -0.29
C ALA A 165 -0.90 -10.59 -0.04
N LEU A 166 -1.40 -10.90 1.17
CA LEU A 166 -2.82 -10.87 1.48
C LEU A 166 -3.44 -9.48 1.22
N CYS A 167 -2.79 -8.43 1.74
CA CYS A 167 -3.25 -7.05 1.60
C CYS A 167 -2.61 -6.33 0.40
N HIS A 168 -1.40 -6.76 -0.04
CA HIS A 168 -0.60 -6.07 -1.04
C HIS A 168 -0.35 -6.87 -2.32
N SER A 169 -1.25 -7.81 -2.65
CA SER A 169 -1.33 -8.44 -3.97
C SER A 169 -2.78 -8.61 -4.37
N THR A 170 -3.04 -8.48 -5.66
CA THR A 170 -4.30 -8.86 -6.29
C THR A 170 -4.01 -9.75 -7.49
N VAL A 171 -4.97 -9.93 -8.39
CA VAL A 171 -4.81 -10.65 -9.65
C VAL A 171 -5.37 -9.84 -10.81
N ASP A 172 -4.91 -10.14 -12.04
CA ASP A 172 -5.33 -9.44 -13.26
C ASP A 172 -6.75 -9.78 -13.73
N ASN A 173 -7.45 -10.66 -13.01
CA ASN A 173 -8.81 -11.14 -13.34
C ASN A 173 -8.93 -11.75 -14.76
N ALA A 174 -7.81 -12.16 -15.36
CA ALA A 174 -7.79 -12.66 -16.73
C ALA A 174 -8.58 -13.97 -16.90
N PHE A 175 -8.82 -14.70 -15.84
CA PHE A 175 -9.57 -15.94 -15.85
C PHE A 175 -11.05 -15.71 -15.48
N MET A 176 -11.30 -15.10 -14.34
CA MET A 176 -12.60 -14.62 -13.84
C MET A 176 -12.35 -13.64 -12.68
N PRO A 177 -13.37 -12.89 -12.22
CA PRO A 177 -13.21 -11.97 -11.09
C PRO A 177 -12.56 -12.66 -9.87
N GLY A 178 -11.45 -12.11 -9.38
CA GLY A 178 -10.68 -12.65 -8.26
C GLY A 178 -9.73 -13.81 -8.60
N ILE A 179 -9.70 -14.27 -9.85
CA ILE A 179 -8.84 -15.37 -10.32
C ILE A 179 -8.03 -14.94 -11.54
N GLY A 180 -6.71 -15.05 -11.48
CA GLY A 180 -5.83 -14.66 -12.57
C GLY A 180 -4.36 -14.74 -12.19
N ARG A 181 -3.50 -14.05 -12.94
CA ARG A 181 -2.08 -13.91 -12.63
C ARG A 181 -1.89 -12.90 -11.51
N ARG A 182 -1.02 -13.20 -10.57
CA ARG A 182 -0.73 -12.34 -9.42
C ARG A 182 -0.07 -11.03 -9.81
N LEU A 183 -0.50 -9.96 -9.15
CA LEU A 183 0.01 -8.60 -9.28
C LEU A 183 0.53 -8.14 -7.91
N ASP A 184 1.82 -8.35 -7.66
CA ASP A 184 2.44 -7.95 -6.40
C ASP A 184 2.58 -6.43 -6.29
N GLY A 185 2.40 -5.91 -5.09
CA GLY A 185 2.39 -4.48 -4.80
C GLY A 185 1.05 -3.79 -5.05
N TRP A 186 0.11 -4.44 -5.74
CA TRP A 186 -1.23 -3.89 -5.92
C TRP A 186 -2.06 -4.09 -4.65
N PRO A 187 -2.74 -3.05 -4.16
CA PRO A 187 -3.54 -3.19 -2.95
C PRO A 187 -4.75 -4.09 -3.21
N ASN A 188 -5.00 -5.05 -2.34
CA ASN A 188 -6.23 -5.83 -2.41
C ASN A 188 -7.40 -5.03 -1.80
N ARG A 189 -8.09 -4.27 -2.64
CA ARG A 189 -9.21 -3.41 -2.26
C ARG A 189 -10.55 -4.14 -2.18
N ASP A 190 -10.56 -5.45 -2.46
CA ASP A 190 -11.74 -6.30 -2.29
C ASP A 190 -11.71 -7.05 -0.95
N LEU A 191 -10.54 -7.17 -0.31
CA LEU A 191 -10.35 -7.98 0.89
C LEU A 191 -11.11 -7.40 2.08
N ASP A 192 -12.07 -8.14 2.59
CA ASP A 192 -12.76 -7.85 3.85
C ASP A 192 -12.10 -8.61 5.01
N ILE A 193 -10.93 -8.14 5.43
CA ILE A 193 -10.16 -8.78 6.50
C ILE A 193 -10.93 -8.75 7.84
N GLY A 194 -11.71 -7.70 8.07
CA GLY A 194 -12.52 -7.58 9.27
C GLY A 194 -13.57 -8.68 9.36
N ALA A 195 -14.33 -8.93 8.28
CA ALA A 195 -15.31 -10.01 8.23
C ALA A 195 -14.65 -11.39 8.35
N ILE A 196 -13.47 -11.58 7.72
CA ILE A 196 -12.70 -12.83 7.82
C ILE A 196 -12.32 -13.10 9.27
N VAL A 197 -11.72 -12.13 9.97
CA VAL A 197 -11.29 -12.29 11.37
C VAL A 197 -12.50 -12.46 12.29
N ALA A 198 -13.60 -11.73 12.06
CA ALA A 198 -14.82 -11.85 12.86
C ALA A 198 -15.49 -13.24 12.77
N SER A 199 -15.18 -14.03 11.73
CA SER A 199 -15.65 -15.41 11.57
C SER A 199 -14.84 -16.44 12.37
N ALA A 200 -13.75 -16.04 12.99
CA ALA A 200 -12.89 -16.94 13.77
C ALA A 200 -13.63 -17.53 14.98
N PRO A 201 -13.42 -18.83 15.25
CA PRO A 201 -14.06 -19.51 16.39
C PRO A 201 -13.66 -19.01 17.78
N ASP A 202 -12.48 -18.38 17.88
CA ASP A 202 -11.92 -17.93 19.16
C ASP A 202 -11.37 -16.51 19.03
N LEU A 203 -12.09 -15.53 19.53
CA LEU A 203 -11.66 -14.12 19.55
C LEU A 203 -11.09 -13.69 20.91
N SER A 204 -10.78 -14.64 21.80
CA SER A 204 -10.28 -14.35 23.15
C SER A 204 -8.99 -13.55 23.18
N ALA A 205 -8.12 -13.71 22.16
CA ALA A 205 -6.90 -12.91 22.03
C ALA A 205 -7.23 -11.41 21.85
N PHE A 206 -8.22 -11.09 21.03
CA PHE A 206 -8.67 -9.71 20.81
C PHE A 206 -9.44 -9.15 22.01
N THR A 207 -10.37 -9.92 22.59
CA THR A 207 -11.15 -9.45 23.76
C THR A 207 -10.25 -9.13 24.95
N LYS A 208 -9.20 -9.93 25.18
CA LYS A 208 -8.19 -9.69 26.22
C LYS A 208 -7.33 -8.46 25.92
N THR A 209 -6.86 -8.30 24.68
CA THR A 209 -6.01 -7.17 24.29
C THR A 209 -6.79 -5.85 24.37
N LEU A 210 -8.03 -5.83 23.87
CA LEU A 210 -8.88 -4.65 23.83
C LEU A 210 -9.71 -4.42 25.11
N GLU A 211 -9.68 -5.36 26.06
CA GLU A 211 -10.48 -5.33 27.29
C GLU A 211 -11.97 -5.10 27.03
N THR A 212 -12.53 -5.86 26.07
CA THR A 212 -13.93 -5.74 25.67
C THR A 212 -14.54 -7.12 25.39
N ASP A 213 -15.85 -7.17 25.17
CA ASP A 213 -16.58 -8.39 24.84
C ASP A 213 -16.46 -8.77 23.36
N GLU A 214 -16.77 -10.03 23.03
CA GLU A 214 -16.69 -10.57 21.68
C GLU A 214 -17.66 -9.91 20.71
N ALA A 215 -18.85 -9.51 21.17
CA ALA A 215 -19.84 -8.84 20.32
C ALA A 215 -19.32 -7.48 19.85
N THR A 216 -18.66 -6.74 20.74
CA THR A 216 -18.01 -5.47 20.43
C THR A 216 -16.85 -5.67 19.46
N VAL A 217 -15.99 -6.68 19.66
CA VAL A 217 -14.89 -7.02 18.72
C VAL A 217 -15.47 -7.31 17.33
N LYS A 218 -16.48 -8.17 17.22
CA LYS A 218 -17.13 -8.50 15.95
C LYS A 218 -17.74 -7.26 15.28
N LYS A 219 -18.43 -6.40 16.04
CA LYS A 219 -18.98 -5.15 15.53
C LYS A 219 -17.92 -4.24 14.94
N VAL A 220 -16.78 -4.08 15.63
CA VAL A 220 -15.68 -3.26 15.14
C VAL A 220 -15.10 -3.85 13.86
N LEU A 221 -14.73 -5.13 13.85
CA LEU A 221 -14.14 -5.80 12.70
C LEU A 221 -15.05 -5.74 11.47
N THR A 222 -16.33 -6.07 11.60
CA THR A 222 -17.30 -6.06 10.48
C THR A 222 -17.63 -4.65 9.99
N SER A 223 -17.35 -3.61 10.77
CA SER A 223 -17.55 -2.22 10.36
C SER A 223 -16.51 -1.73 9.34
N TRP A 224 -15.34 -2.36 9.22
CA TRP A 224 -14.27 -1.90 8.33
C TRP A 224 -14.66 -1.94 6.86
N GLY A 225 -15.24 -3.06 6.43
CA GLY A 225 -15.60 -3.34 5.04
C GLY A 225 -14.41 -3.59 4.12
N PRO A 226 -14.67 -3.84 2.82
CA PRO A 226 -13.64 -4.25 1.87
C PRO A 226 -12.53 -3.24 1.69
N GLY A 227 -11.30 -3.75 1.57
CA GLY A 227 -10.09 -2.98 1.27
C GLY A 227 -9.57 -2.11 2.40
N LYS A 228 -10.08 -2.27 3.62
CA LYS A 228 -9.70 -1.47 4.79
C LYS A 228 -9.14 -2.33 5.91
N PHE A 229 -8.24 -1.71 6.67
CA PHE A 229 -7.62 -2.27 7.86
C PHE A 229 -7.29 -1.16 8.85
N ASP A 230 -7.38 -1.44 10.14
CA ASP A 230 -7.02 -0.52 11.22
C ASP A 230 -5.76 -1.00 11.95
N ALA A 231 -4.61 -0.50 11.52
CA ALA A 231 -3.31 -0.84 12.09
C ALA A 231 -3.06 -0.22 13.47
N GLU A 232 -3.84 0.75 13.87
CA GLU A 232 -3.68 1.43 15.15
C GLU A 232 -4.70 0.94 16.21
N LEU A 233 -5.68 0.10 15.84
CA LEU A 233 -6.71 -0.37 16.78
C LEU A 233 -6.11 -1.04 18.03
N ASN A 234 -5.14 -1.90 17.83
CA ASN A 234 -4.45 -2.61 18.91
C ASN A 234 -3.44 -1.73 19.68
N LEU A 235 -3.21 -0.49 19.23
CA LEU A 235 -2.35 0.47 19.90
C LEU A 235 -3.15 1.41 20.80
N ASP A 236 -4.22 2.03 20.27
CA ASP A 236 -4.95 3.12 20.91
C ASP A 236 -6.42 2.81 21.27
N GLY A 237 -6.97 1.71 20.75
CA GLY A 237 -8.35 1.29 21.00
C GLY A 237 -9.43 2.14 20.32
N LYS A 238 -9.08 3.05 19.43
CA LYS A 238 -10.03 3.97 18.77
C LYS A 238 -10.63 3.34 17.52
N ALA A 239 -11.69 2.58 17.68
CA ALA A 239 -12.35 1.84 16.61
C ALA A 239 -13.18 2.70 15.66
N PHE A 240 -13.69 3.84 16.12
CA PHE A 240 -14.58 4.73 15.35
C PHE A 240 -14.11 6.18 15.42
N ARG A 241 -14.38 6.89 14.35
CA ARG A 241 -14.16 8.33 14.22
C ARG A 241 -15.27 9.10 14.94
N PRO A 242 -15.07 10.42 15.20
CA PRO A 242 -16.13 11.25 15.81
C PRO A 242 -17.41 11.34 14.99
N ASP A 243 -17.35 11.12 13.67
CA ASP A 243 -18.51 11.07 12.76
C ASP A 243 -19.22 9.70 12.74
N GLY A 244 -18.80 8.76 13.59
CA GLY A 244 -19.36 7.42 13.71
C GLY A 244 -18.87 6.42 12.65
N LYS A 245 -18.04 6.84 11.70
CA LYS A 245 -17.43 5.95 10.71
C LYS A 245 -16.30 5.13 11.30
N PRO A 246 -15.98 3.95 10.73
CA PRO A 246 -14.82 3.16 11.15
C PRO A 246 -13.53 3.96 11.06
N ALA A 247 -12.62 3.69 11.99
CA ALA A 247 -11.27 4.25 11.98
C ALA A 247 -10.36 3.60 10.93
N ALA A 248 -10.75 2.43 10.41
CA ALA A 248 -10.00 1.67 9.43
C ALA A 248 -9.69 2.46 8.16
N THR A 249 -8.46 2.31 7.65
CA THR A 249 -7.96 3.00 6.47
C THR A 249 -7.84 2.06 5.28
N LEU A 250 -7.90 2.62 4.08
CA LEU A 250 -7.72 1.87 2.83
C LEU A 250 -6.31 1.28 2.74
N ASN A 251 -6.18 0.02 2.30
CA ASN A 251 -4.90 -0.60 2.02
C ASN A 251 -4.14 0.19 0.95
N PRO A 252 -2.95 0.75 1.24
CA PRO A 252 -2.20 1.51 0.23
C PRO A 252 -1.51 0.58 -0.77
N ALA A 253 -1.18 1.12 -1.95
CA ALA A 253 -0.30 0.44 -2.90
C ALA A 253 1.11 0.26 -2.33
N ALA A 254 1.72 -0.90 -2.58
CA ALA A 254 3.08 -1.25 -2.19
C ALA A 254 4.02 -1.40 -3.40
N PHE A 255 3.74 -0.71 -4.50
CA PHE A 255 4.60 -0.56 -5.67
C PHE A 255 5.17 0.87 -5.77
N GLY A 256 6.21 1.05 -6.58
CA GLY A 256 6.85 2.35 -6.80
C GLY A 256 7.41 2.99 -5.53
N LEU A 257 7.86 2.20 -4.55
CA LEU A 257 8.32 2.69 -3.26
C LEU A 257 9.75 3.21 -3.28
N ALA A 258 10.54 2.88 -4.32
CA ALA A 258 11.93 3.34 -4.44
C ALA A 258 12.02 4.87 -4.43
N GLY A 259 12.94 5.42 -3.64
CA GLY A 259 13.15 6.85 -3.49
C GLY A 259 12.19 7.54 -2.49
N VAL A 260 11.26 6.81 -1.89
CA VAL A 260 10.33 7.34 -0.87
C VAL A 260 10.77 6.83 0.50
N ASN A 261 10.94 7.71 1.45
CA ASN A 261 11.38 7.34 2.81
C ASN A 261 10.24 7.26 3.84
N ASN A 262 9.17 8.01 3.66
CA ASN A 262 8.01 7.98 4.55
C ASN A 262 6.90 7.12 3.95
N HIS A 263 6.45 6.11 4.69
CA HIS A 263 5.41 5.17 4.26
C HIS A 263 4.15 5.27 5.13
N THR A 264 3.11 4.50 4.78
CA THR A 264 1.75 4.62 5.32
C THR A 264 1.06 5.94 4.93
N TRP A 265 -0.17 6.16 5.37
CA TRP A 265 -0.91 7.38 5.04
C TRP A 265 -0.38 8.63 5.77
N THR A 266 0.15 8.44 6.97
CA THR A 266 0.66 9.53 7.81
C THR A 266 2.15 9.80 7.60
N GLY A 267 2.92 8.80 7.12
CA GLY A 267 4.36 8.91 6.97
C GLY A 267 5.16 8.79 8.28
N SER A 268 4.52 8.96 9.41
CA SER A 268 5.15 8.96 10.74
C SER A 268 5.73 7.61 11.18
N TRP A 269 5.29 6.53 10.56
CA TRP A 269 5.79 5.19 10.81
C TRP A 269 7.10 4.88 10.06
N GLY A 270 7.67 5.88 9.36
CA GLY A 270 9.02 5.81 8.81
C GLY A 270 9.15 5.04 7.50
N THR A 271 10.28 4.32 7.36
CA THR A 271 10.64 3.61 6.13
C THR A 271 9.84 2.32 5.93
N VAL A 272 9.83 1.79 4.69
CA VAL A 272 9.20 0.49 4.42
C VAL A 272 9.84 -0.65 5.22
N SER A 273 11.13 -0.59 5.50
CA SER A 273 11.82 -1.60 6.32
C SER A 273 11.32 -1.59 7.77
N TYR A 274 11.18 -0.40 8.36
CA TYR A 274 10.56 -0.26 9.69
C TYR A 274 9.12 -0.80 9.68
N TRP A 275 8.32 -0.37 8.68
CA TRP A 275 6.92 -0.79 8.58
C TRP A 275 6.78 -2.31 8.41
N ASN A 276 7.66 -2.95 7.64
CA ASN A 276 7.70 -4.42 7.52
C ASN A 276 8.00 -5.10 8.87
N ALA A 277 8.92 -4.55 9.66
CA ALA A 277 9.21 -5.07 11.00
C ALA A 277 8.00 -4.92 11.93
N TYR A 278 7.34 -3.76 11.91
CA TYR A 278 6.10 -3.49 12.64
C TYR A 278 5.00 -4.49 12.25
N VAL A 279 4.67 -4.55 10.96
CA VAL A 279 3.60 -5.42 10.45
C VAL A 279 3.87 -6.88 10.73
N GLY A 280 5.09 -7.37 10.46
CA GLY A 280 5.45 -8.77 10.70
C GLY A 280 5.32 -9.17 12.17
N ASN A 281 5.69 -8.27 13.08
CA ASN A 281 5.64 -8.55 14.53
C ASN A 281 4.25 -8.31 15.15
N LEU A 282 3.55 -7.22 14.79
CA LEU A 282 2.37 -6.77 15.52
C LEU A 282 1.06 -7.07 14.76
N GLU A 283 0.99 -6.81 13.45
CA GLU A 283 -0.24 -6.98 12.69
C GLU A 283 -0.43 -8.41 12.16
N MET A 284 0.65 -9.02 11.69
CA MET A 284 0.62 -10.43 11.27
C MET A 284 0.70 -11.39 12.46
N HIS A 285 1.07 -10.91 13.65
CA HIS A 285 1.37 -11.71 14.84
C HIS A 285 2.45 -12.78 14.61
N GLY A 286 3.48 -12.43 13.82
CA GLY A 286 4.63 -13.29 13.60
C GLY A 286 5.53 -13.39 14.82
N LYS A 287 6.49 -14.30 14.78
CA LYS A 287 7.51 -14.48 15.82
C LYS A 287 8.75 -13.68 15.48
N GLY A 288 9.11 -12.69 16.32
CA GLY A 288 10.27 -11.87 16.06
C GLY A 288 10.65 -10.97 17.22
N ARG A 289 11.55 -10.05 16.91
CA ARG A 289 11.99 -9.00 17.84
C ARG A 289 11.65 -7.66 17.25
N PHE A 290 11.01 -6.81 18.07
CA PHE A 290 10.61 -5.48 17.65
C PHE A 290 10.76 -4.51 18.82
N TYR A 291 11.39 -3.36 18.56
CA TYR A 291 11.55 -2.30 19.54
C TYR A 291 11.16 -0.95 18.98
N ASP A 292 10.19 -0.29 19.60
CA ASP A 292 9.81 1.09 19.33
C ASP A 292 9.33 1.77 20.62
N PRO A 293 10.15 2.61 21.26
CA PRO A 293 9.80 3.25 22.52
C PRO A 293 8.66 4.27 22.39
N ARG A 294 8.27 4.68 21.16
CA ARG A 294 7.11 5.55 20.96
C ARG A 294 5.80 4.88 21.36
N LEU A 295 5.76 3.54 21.36
CA LEU A 295 4.60 2.75 21.76
C LEU A 295 4.45 2.62 23.29
N ASP A 296 5.42 3.12 24.07
CA ASP A 296 5.34 3.17 25.53
C ASP A 296 4.58 4.41 26.03
N ASP A 297 4.18 5.33 25.15
CA ASP A 297 3.34 6.49 25.45
C ASP A 297 1.91 6.04 25.80
N ALA A 298 1.63 5.88 27.08
CA ALA A 298 0.35 5.39 27.59
C ALA A 298 -0.84 6.37 27.36
N GLU A 299 -0.56 7.66 27.15
CA GLU A 299 -1.61 8.65 26.80
C GLU A 299 -2.05 8.45 25.34
N LYS A 300 -1.10 8.25 24.46
CA LYS A 300 -1.34 8.10 23.03
C LYS A 300 -1.69 6.68 22.62
N TYR A 301 -0.99 5.69 23.17
CA TYR A 301 -1.09 4.26 22.84
C TYR A 301 -1.34 3.41 24.08
N PRO A 302 -2.48 3.59 24.78
CA PRO A 302 -2.72 2.95 26.09
C PRO A 302 -2.67 1.43 26.01
N ILE A 303 -3.13 0.82 24.93
CA ILE A 303 -3.12 -0.64 24.77
C ILE A 303 -1.69 -1.12 24.48
N ALA A 304 -0.98 -0.49 23.56
CA ALA A 304 0.37 -0.87 23.21
C ALA A 304 1.32 -0.76 24.41
N ALA A 305 1.23 0.33 25.19
CA ALA A 305 2.04 0.54 26.39
C ALA A 305 1.73 -0.54 27.46
N ARG A 306 0.44 -0.80 27.74
CA ARG A 306 0.01 -1.82 28.70
C ARG A 306 0.43 -3.23 28.29
N THR A 307 0.36 -3.56 27.01
CA THR A 307 0.69 -4.89 26.47
C THR A 307 2.14 -5.01 26.00
N LYS A 308 2.97 -3.97 26.21
CA LYS A 308 4.40 -3.90 25.87
C LYS A 308 4.71 -4.21 24.40
N GLN A 309 3.85 -3.72 23.49
CA GLN A 309 4.04 -3.95 22.06
C GLN A 309 5.31 -3.27 21.51
N GLY A 310 5.79 -2.22 22.18
CA GLY A 310 7.03 -1.52 21.84
C GLY A 310 8.31 -2.27 22.22
N ASP A 311 8.24 -3.39 22.93
CA ASP A 311 9.42 -4.20 23.31
C ASP A 311 9.14 -5.71 23.20
N LYS A 312 8.79 -6.14 21.98
CA LYS A 312 8.51 -7.55 21.69
C LYS A 312 9.81 -8.36 21.54
N LYS A 313 9.89 -9.48 22.25
CA LYS A 313 11.04 -10.39 22.23
C LYS A 313 10.56 -11.84 22.31
N ASP A 314 10.33 -12.45 21.17
CA ASP A 314 10.07 -13.89 21.11
C ASP A 314 11.38 -14.69 21.22
N ASP A 315 11.31 -15.93 21.69
CA ASP A 315 12.47 -16.82 21.79
C ASP A 315 13.11 -17.11 20.43
N GLU A 316 12.29 -17.21 19.38
CA GLU A 316 12.71 -17.39 18.00
C GLU A 316 12.38 -16.13 17.18
N ASP A 317 13.36 -15.62 16.43
CA ASP A 317 13.17 -14.51 15.48
C ASP A 317 13.09 -15.03 14.04
N ARG A 318 11.88 -15.09 13.50
CA ARG A 318 11.59 -15.48 12.13
C ARG A 318 11.44 -14.30 11.17
N ILE A 319 11.67 -13.06 11.61
CA ILE A 319 11.38 -11.84 10.88
C ILE A 319 12.67 -11.12 10.46
N THR A 320 13.54 -10.76 11.41
CA THR A 320 14.63 -9.82 11.20
C THR A 320 15.55 -10.20 10.05
N ALA A 321 15.96 -11.48 9.96
CA ALA A 321 16.86 -11.95 8.90
C ALA A 321 16.26 -11.88 7.50
N LYS A 322 14.94 -11.79 7.37
CA LYS A 322 14.21 -11.75 6.10
C LYS A 322 13.95 -10.31 5.60
N LEU A 323 13.99 -9.32 6.47
CA LEU A 323 13.69 -7.92 6.14
C LEU A 323 14.54 -7.37 4.99
N PRO A 324 15.87 -7.61 4.92
CA PRO A 324 16.67 -7.06 3.81
C PRO A 324 16.19 -7.49 2.42
N ALA A 325 15.93 -8.78 2.22
CA ALA A 325 15.47 -9.29 0.93
C ALA A 325 14.02 -8.87 0.63
N LEU A 326 13.14 -8.91 1.63
CA LEU A 326 11.76 -8.42 1.52
C LEU A 326 11.72 -6.94 1.10
N HIS A 327 12.48 -6.09 1.77
CA HIS A 327 12.58 -4.67 1.48
C HIS A 327 13.10 -4.42 0.08
N PHE A 328 14.16 -5.13 -0.33
CA PHE A 328 14.73 -5.02 -1.66
C PHE A 328 13.70 -5.37 -2.75
N TYR A 329 12.97 -6.47 -2.57
CA TYR A 329 11.91 -6.87 -3.49
C TYR A 329 10.80 -5.81 -3.59
N GLN A 330 10.27 -5.32 -2.47
CA GLN A 330 9.23 -4.29 -2.48
C GLN A 330 9.68 -3.00 -3.18
N LEU A 331 10.92 -2.55 -2.99
CA LEU A 331 11.47 -1.40 -3.69
C LEU A 331 11.64 -1.62 -5.20
N SER A 332 11.76 -2.88 -5.64
CA SER A 332 11.87 -3.22 -7.06
C SER A 332 10.55 -3.21 -7.82
N LEU A 333 9.41 -3.25 -7.12
CA LEU A 333 8.10 -3.29 -7.74
C LEU A 333 7.77 -1.96 -8.45
N PRO A 334 7.64 -1.97 -9.79
CA PRO A 334 7.41 -0.75 -10.54
C PRO A 334 5.96 -0.27 -10.41
N THR A 335 5.76 1.04 -10.53
CA THR A 335 4.41 1.60 -10.72
C THR A 335 3.81 1.07 -12.03
N PRO A 336 2.57 0.55 -12.02
CA PRO A 336 1.88 0.16 -13.24
C PRO A 336 1.68 1.35 -14.18
N LYS A 337 1.96 1.14 -15.45
CA LYS A 337 1.71 2.17 -16.48
C LYS A 337 0.25 2.17 -16.90
N PRO A 338 -0.33 3.34 -17.22
CA PRO A 338 -1.67 3.41 -17.75
C PRO A 338 -1.75 2.65 -19.10
N PRO A 339 -2.80 1.84 -19.31
CA PRO A 339 -3.02 1.19 -20.60
C PRO A 339 -3.37 2.23 -21.68
N ALA A 340 -3.22 1.83 -22.94
CA ALA A 340 -3.58 2.68 -24.06
C ALA A 340 -5.06 3.13 -23.95
N GLY A 341 -5.30 4.43 -24.08
CA GLY A 341 -6.63 5.02 -23.98
C GLY A 341 -7.16 5.28 -22.57
N ALA A 342 -6.33 5.06 -21.52
CA ALA A 342 -6.72 5.35 -20.14
C ALA A 342 -6.92 6.86 -19.87
N PHE A 343 -6.30 7.72 -20.66
CA PHE A 343 -6.40 9.18 -20.58
C PHE A 343 -6.23 9.84 -21.95
N ASP A 344 -6.69 11.10 -22.08
CA ASP A 344 -6.46 11.94 -23.26
C ASP A 344 -5.07 12.60 -23.17
N ALA A 345 -4.15 12.21 -24.04
CA ALA A 345 -2.77 12.69 -24.04
C ALA A 345 -2.65 14.21 -24.30
N ARG A 346 -3.55 14.81 -25.11
CA ARG A 346 -3.53 16.25 -25.37
C ARG A 346 -4.02 17.04 -24.17
N ALA A 347 -5.11 16.59 -23.57
CA ALA A 347 -5.64 17.19 -22.35
C ALA A 347 -4.65 17.03 -21.20
N ALA A 348 -3.99 15.87 -21.07
CA ALA A 348 -2.95 15.62 -20.06
C ALA A 348 -1.76 16.57 -20.19
N ALA A 349 -1.28 16.86 -21.42
CA ALA A 349 -0.20 17.82 -21.63
C ALA A 349 -0.57 19.27 -21.24
N ASN A 350 -1.84 19.65 -21.35
CA ASN A 350 -2.33 20.91 -20.80
C ASN A 350 -2.48 20.85 -19.28
N GLY A 351 -2.98 19.72 -18.76
CA GLY A 351 -3.15 19.49 -17.33
C GLY A 351 -1.83 19.53 -16.56
N GLU A 352 -0.72 19.11 -17.16
CA GLU A 352 0.64 19.25 -16.59
C GLU A 352 0.96 20.70 -16.27
N LYS A 353 0.61 21.63 -17.16
CA LYS A 353 0.81 23.06 -16.94
C LYS A 353 -0.09 23.60 -15.81
N VAL A 354 -1.32 23.11 -15.73
CA VAL A 354 -2.24 23.44 -14.64
C VAL A 354 -1.69 22.92 -13.30
N PHE A 355 -1.22 21.68 -13.28
CA PHE A 355 -0.62 21.01 -12.11
C PHE A 355 0.59 21.78 -11.56
N ALA A 356 1.52 22.16 -12.43
CA ALA A 356 2.73 22.89 -12.04
C ALA A 356 2.46 24.40 -11.76
N GLY A 357 1.45 24.97 -12.40
CA GLY A 357 1.12 26.39 -12.36
C GLY A 357 -0.04 26.70 -11.41
N LYS A 358 -1.20 27.01 -11.96
CA LYS A 358 -2.37 27.56 -11.24
C LYS A 358 -2.86 26.66 -10.10
N ALA A 359 -2.86 25.33 -10.29
CA ALA A 359 -3.28 24.38 -9.25
C ALA A 359 -2.24 24.16 -8.15
N ARG A 360 -0.98 24.58 -8.35
CA ARG A 360 0.13 24.50 -7.39
C ARG A 360 0.41 23.10 -6.81
N CYS A 361 -0.08 22.04 -7.46
CA CYS A 361 0.05 20.66 -6.97
C CYS A 361 1.52 20.21 -6.89
N ALA A 362 2.37 20.67 -7.84
CA ALA A 362 3.81 20.36 -7.86
C ALA A 362 4.59 20.91 -6.66
N GLY A 363 4.00 21.81 -5.85
CA GLY A 363 4.62 22.31 -4.62
C GLY A 363 4.79 21.23 -3.56
N CYS A 364 3.87 20.27 -3.49
CA CYS A 364 3.92 19.11 -2.58
C CYS A 364 4.16 17.81 -3.38
N HIS A 365 3.49 17.61 -4.50
CA HIS A 365 3.67 16.43 -5.37
C HIS A 365 4.82 16.63 -6.37
N VAL A 366 6.04 16.60 -5.87
CA VAL A 366 7.27 16.94 -6.63
C VAL A 366 7.65 15.81 -7.59
N PRO A 367 7.74 16.07 -8.93
CA PRO A 367 8.24 15.07 -9.89
C PRO A 367 9.72 14.70 -9.61
N PRO A 368 10.19 13.48 -9.97
CA PRO A 368 9.44 12.41 -10.64
C PRO A 368 8.68 11.48 -9.68
N LEU A 369 8.82 11.66 -8.37
CA LEU A 369 8.19 10.79 -7.38
C LEU A 369 6.74 11.21 -7.06
N PHE A 370 6.35 12.42 -7.42
CA PHE A 370 5.04 13.03 -7.11
C PHE A 370 4.68 12.95 -5.63
N THR A 371 5.70 13.12 -4.78
CA THR A 371 5.63 13.23 -3.33
C THR A 371 6.81 14.09 -2.87
N GLU A 372 6.80 14.51 -1.62
CA GLU A 372 7.92 15.27 -1.05
C GLU A 372 9.03 14.32 -0.60
N PRO A 373 10.28 14.67 -0.86
CA PRO A 373 11.44 13.96 -0.31
C PRO A 373 11.63 14.30 1.18
N GLY A 374 12.41 13.49 1.88
CA GLY A 374 12.76 13.75 3.28
C GLY A 374 11.62 13.47 4.25
N TRP A 375 11.48 14.31 5.26
CA TRP A 375 10.56 14.18 6.39
C TRP A 375 9.45 15.24 6.39
N ASN A 376 9.09 15.77 5.22
CA ASN A 376 8.01 16.73 5.09
C ASN A 376 6.67 16.07 5.39
N LEU A 377 5.98 16.56 6.40
CA LEU A 377 4.66 16.11 6.83
C LEU A 377 3.76 17.32 7.06
N HIS A 378 2.50 17.21 6.68
CA HIS A 378 1.52 18.28 6.71
C HIS A 378 0.53 18.12 7.84
N LYS A 379 0.15 19.21 8.48
CA LYS A 379 -0.99 19.21 9.38
C LYS A 379 -2.29 19.02 8.57
N ALA A 380 -3.30 18.51 9.23
CA ALA A 380 -4.59 18.24 8.60
C ALA A 380 -5.25 19.52 8.03
N GLU A 381 -5.12 20.65 8.75
CA GLU A 381 -5.63 21.95 8.30
C GLU A 381 -4.94 22.48 7.04
N GLU A 382 -3.66 22.15 6.82
CA GLU A 382 -2.92 22.56 5.61
C GLU A 382 -3.50 21.92 4.33
N ILE A 383 -4.11 20.76 4.46
CA ILE A 383 -4.69 20.00 3.34
C ILE A 383 -6.23 19.90 3.42
N GLY A 384 -6.85 20.62 4.35
CA GLY A 384 -8.30 20.76 4.46
C GLY A 384 -9.06 19.51 4.86
N ILE A 385 -8.49 18.62 5.65
CA ILE A 385 -9.15 17.41 6.16
C ILE A 385 -9.08 17.36 7.70
N ASP A 386 -9.77 16.37 8.31
CA ASP A 386 -9.67 16.15 9.75
C ASP A 386 -8.35 15.52 10.16
N ASP A 387 -8.01 15.67 11.43
CA ASP A 387 -6.76 15.22 12.02
C ASP A 387 -6.86 13.85 12.74
N PHE A 388 -8.01 13.16 12.65
CA PHE A 388 -8.25 11.95 13.43
C PHE A 388 -7.17 10.89 13.19
N GLN A 389 -6.95 10.50 11.92
CA GLN A 389 -5.94 9.48 11.59
C GLN A 389 -4.52 9.99 11.85
N ALA A 390 -4.24 11.27 11.59
CA ALA A 390 -2.95 11.87 11.88
C ALA A 390 -2.61 11.77 13.37
N LYS A 391 -3.55 12.12 14.25
CA LYS A 391 -3.37 12.07 15.72
C LYS A 391 -3.13 10.65 16.27
N ARG A 392 -3.49 9.61 15.54
CA ARG A 392 -3.20 8.22 15.88
C ARG A 392 -1.76 7.81 15.55
N SER A 393 -1.05 8.58 14.73
CA SER A 393 0.35 8.33 14.33
C SER A 393 1.35 9.17 15.14
N PRO A 394 2.63 8.79 15.23
CA PRO A 394 3.60 9.45 16.11
C PRO A 394 3.69 10.97 15.96
N ASP A 395 3.74 11.50 14.73
CA ASP A 395 3.96 12.94 14.49
C ASP A 395 2.66 13.76 14.39
N GLY A 396 1.48 13.13 14.41
CA GLY A 396 0.20 13.83 14.31
C GLY A 396 -0.01 14.56 12.97
N ARG A 397 0.58 14.06 11.87
CA ARG A 397 0.61 14.70 10.56
C ARG A 397 0.35 13.71 9.44
N TYR A 398 0.10 14.21 8.23
CA TYR A 398 -0.02 13.44 7.00
C TYR A 398 1.19 13.66 6.09
N ARG A 399 1.59 12.63 5.37
CA ARG A 399 2.55 12.78 4.26
C ARG A 399 1.85 13.18 2.99
N THR A 400 2.58 13.75 2.05
CA THR A 400 2.13 13.88 0.66
C THR A 400 2.10 12.50 0.01
N ALA A 401 0.89 12.00 -0.30
CA ALA A 401 0.75 10.70 -0.94
C ALA A 401 1.33 10.73 -2.36
N PRO A 402 2.19 9.77 -2.75
CA PRO A 402 2.69 9.69 -4.12
C PRO A 402 1.54 9.51 -5.11
N LEU A 403 1.51 10.33 -6.16
CA LEU A 403 0.51 10.19 -7.22
C LEU A 403 0.96 9.11 -8.20
N ARG A 404 0.31 7.95 -8.15
CA ARG A 404 0.69 6.76 -8.93
C ARG A 404 -0.51 5.96 -9.35
N ALA A 405 -0.54 5.56 -10.63
CA ALA A 405 -1.59 4.70 -11.19
C ALA A 405 -3.01 5.20 -10.92
N LEU A 406 -3.22 6.52 -10.95
CA LEU A 406 -4.51 7.16 -10.65
C LEU A 406 -5.58 6.87 -11.71
N TRP A 407 -5.19 6.29 -12.84
CA TRP A 407 -6.08 5.82 -13.90
C TRP A 407 -6.93 4.61 -13.47
N ASP A 408 -6.46 3.79 -12.53
CA ASP A 408 -7.16 2.57 -12.11
C ASP A 408 -8.01 2.80 -10.87
N THR A 409 -9.26 3.13 -11.09
CA THR A 409 -10.29 3.28 -10.06
C THR A 409 -11.05 1.96 -9.76
N LYS A 410 -10.76 0.89 -10.51
CA LYS A 410 -11.46 -0.39 -10.37
C LYS A 410 -10.76 -1.37 -9.42
N GLN A 411 -9.44 -1.30 -9.34
CA GLN A 411 -8.62 -2.15 -8.46
C GLN A 411 -7.78 -1.30 -7.51
N ILE A 412 -6.81 -0.50 -8.03
CA ILE A 412 -5.82 0.22 -7.22
C ILE A 412 -6.48 1.30 -6.34
N HIS A 413 -7.40 2.07 -6.89
CA HIS A 413 -8.13 3.13 -6.19
C HIS A 413 -9.61 2.80 -5.95
N LYS A 414 -9.99 1.52 -5.99
CA LYS A 414 -11.32 1.08 -5.57
C LYS A 414 -11.56 1.50 -4.12
N GLY A 415 -12.74 2.04 -3.83
CA GLY A 415 -13.08 2.59 -2.52
C GLY A 415 -12.70 4.06 -2.33
N GLY A 416 -12.14 4.71 -3.37
CA GLY A 416 -11.88 6.14 -3.41
C GLY A 416 -10.43 6.54 -3.06
N PHE A 417 -10.27 7.83 -2.87
CA PHE A 417 -9.01 8.51 -2.62
C PHE A 417 -8.90 8.98 -1.15
N TYR A 418 -7.70 9.30 -0.71
CA TYR A 418 -7.29 9.53 0.68
C TYR A 418 -7.31 8.25 1.52
N HIS A 419 -6.86 8.37 2.77
CA HIS A 419 -6.69 7.23 3.68
C HIS A 419 -8.02 6.50 3.98
N ASP A 420 -9.14 7.17 3.96
CA ASP A 420 -10.46 6.64 4.33
C ASP A 420 -11.43 6.49 3.15
N GLY A 421 -11.02 6.91 1.94
CA GLY A 421 -11.87 6.86 0.75
C GLY A 421 -12.90 7.99 0.67
N ARG A 422 -12.68 9.11 1.38
CA ARG A 422 -13.64 10.23 1.48
C ARG A 422 -13.99 10.89 0.14
N PHE A 423 -13.12 10.79 -0.83
CA PHE A 423 -13.34 11.30 -2.18
C PHE A 423 -13.50 10.12 -3.14
N ALA A 424 -14.69 9.98 -3.72
CA ALA A 424 -15.00 8.86 -4.60
C ALA A 424 -14.27 8.94 -5.95
N THR A 425 -14.02 10.16 -6.42
CA THR A 425 -13.45 10.43 -7.75
C THR A 425 -12.29 11.43 -7.71
N LEU A 426 -11.50 11.48 -8.79
CA LEU A 426 -10.48 12.54 -8.96
C LEU A 426 -11.12 13.93 -9.08
N ASN A 427 -12.36 14.04 -9.59
CA ASN A 427 -13.09 15.30 -9.58
C ASN A 427 -13.29 15.82 -8.16
N ASP A 428 -13.70 14.93 -7.23
CA ASP A 428 -13.93 15.32 -5.83
C ASP A 428 -12.64 15.81 -5.18
N VAL A 429 -11.50 15.17 -5.49
CA VAL A 429 -10.16 15.57 -5.01
C VAL A 429 -9.79 16.95 -5.56
N VAL A 430 -9.93 17.16 -6.88
CA VAL A 430 -9.61 18.45 -7.52
C VAL A 430 -10.52 19.55 -6.99
N ASP A 431 -11.81 19.30 -6.86
CA ASP A 431 -12.79 20.26 -6.31
C ASP A 431 -12.53 20.59 -4.84
N HIS A 432 -12.06 19.59 -4.06
CA HIS A 432 -11.64 19.83 -2.68
C HIS A 432 -10.49 20.83 -2.61
N TYR A 433 -9.41 20.60 -3.37
CA TYR A 433 -8.26 21.51 -3.37
C TYR A 433 -8.56 22.86 -4.03
N ASP A 434 -9.40 22.89 -5.07
CA ASP A 434 -9.85 24.14 -5.69
C ASP A 434 -10.55 25.05 -4.66
N ARG A 435 -11.45 24.49 -3.87
CA ARG A 435 -12.13 25.21 -2.77
C ARG A 435 -11.18 25.57 -1.64
N HIS A 436 -10.40 24.60 -1.15
CA HIS A 436 -9.53 24.78 0.01
C HIS A 436 -8.47 25.86 -0.20
N PHE A 437 -7.84 25.87 -1.37
CA PHE A 437 -6.79 26.82 -1.72
C PHE A 437 -7.31 28.04 -2.53
N THR A 438 -8.60 28.12 -2.80
CA THR A 438 -9.22 29.20 -3.58
C THR A 438 -8.52 29.38 -4.94
N LEU A 439 -8.31 28.27 -5.68
CA LEU A 439 -7.54 28.27 -6.93
C LEU A 439 -8.29 28.86 -8.11
N SER A 440 -9.64 28.87 -8.07
CA SER A 440 -10.51 29.37 -9.13
C SER A 440 -10.26 28.68 -10.48
N LEU A 441 -10.13 27.36 -10.46
CA LEU A 441 -9.95 26.56 -11.68
C LEU A 441 -11.23 26.55 -12.51
N SER A 442 -11.11 26.78 -13.82
CA SER A 442 -12.22 26.60 -14.75
C SER A 442 -12.52 25.10 -14.94
N ASP A 443 -13.73 24.77 -15.42
CA ASP A 443 -14.10 23.38 -15.72
C ASP A 443 -13.17 22.72 -16.74
N GLN A 444 -12.63 23.48 -17.68
CA GLN A 444 -11.64 22.98 -18.63
C GLN A 444 -10.32 22.63 -17.93
N GLU A 445 -9.79 23.53 -17.09
CA GLU A 445 -8.56 23.29 -16.34
C GLU A 445 -8.70 22.09 -15.41
N LYS A 446 -9.85 21.89 -14.76
CA LYS A 446 -10.14 20.70 -13.93
C LYS A 446 -10.13 19.42 -14.77
N ARG A 447 -10.79 19.39 -15.92
CA ARG A 447 -10.77 18.21 -16.81
C ARG A 447 -9.37 17.90 -17.30
N GLU A 448 -8.61 18.90 -17.77
CA GLU A 448 -7.23 18.72 -18.23
C GLU A 448 -6.31 18.24 -17.10
N LEU A 449 -6.43 18.79 -15.89
CA LEU A 449 -5.70 18.34 -14.70
C LEU A 449 -5.99 16.86 -14.37
N ILE A 450 -7.24 16.43 -14.44
CA ILE A 450 -7.63 15.04 -14.19
C ILE A 450 -7.01 14.10 -15.23
N GLU A 451 -6.97 14.48 -16.51
CA GLU A 451 -6.31 13.66 -17.53
C GLU A 451 -4.79 13.55 -17.29
N TYR A 452 -4.15 14.63 -16.81
CA TYR A 452 -2.76 14.56 -16.37
C TYR A 452 -2.58 13.62 -15.18
N LEU A 453 -3.40 13.73 -14.14
CA LEU A 453 -3.36 12.83 -12.98
C LEU A 453 -3.52 11.36 -13.38
N LYS A 454 -4.40 11.05 -14.34
CA LYS A 454 -4.54 9.68 -14.88
C LYS A 454 -3.30 9.22 -15.66
N SER A 455 -2.47 10.11 -16.15
CA SER A 455 -1.24 9.76 -16.88
C SER A 455 -0.09 9.34 -15.95
N LEU A 456 -0.23 9.62 -14.64
CA LEU A 456 0.73 9.27 -13.58
C LEU A 456 0.40 7.86 -13.02
#